data_9b15dcc847972fa80c46decf5d1b47f8
#
_entry.id   9b15dcc847972fa80c46decf5d1b47f8
#
_cell.length_a   1.000
_cell.length_b   1.000
_cell.length_c   1.000
_cell.angle_alpha   90.00
_cell.angle_beta   90.00
_cell.angle_gamma   90.00
#
_symmetry.space_group_name_H-M   'P 1'
#
loop_
_entity.id
_entity.type
_entity.pdbx_description
1 polymer ?
#
loop_
_entity_poly.entity_id
_entity_poly.type
_entity_poly.pdbx_seq_one_letter_code
_entity_poly.pdbx_strand_id
1 'polypeptide(L)'
;MVARDLERIPRDEAQANGALAADRAALDKAIDALRQCEVATKKIELDIATRRNTILRLKQQQFETRKNDEYTALGNEALRYEKEIDGLETKELESMELADGLRLKVKEADAQLARSQSLVNDDLAALSTKRKQLLARREELQGERAALVAVVDLEVLPLYDRLMKTKNGTAVVHAGGGLCSGCHMKLVPTTLVKVLAALELVQCENCGRLLYAE
;
A
#
# COMPACT_ATOMS: atom_id res chain seq x y z
N MET A 1 11.19 7.98 23.16
CA MET A 1 11.07 8.62 21.84
C MET A 1 11.64 7.69 20.77
N VAL A 2 12.93 7.41 20.74
CA VAL A 2 13.59 6.53 19.76
C VAL A 2 12.93 5.15 19.61
N ALA A 3 12.54 4.49 20.70
CA ALA A 3 11.88 3.17 20.65
C ALA A 3 10.52 3.22 19.92
N ARG A 4 9.70 4.25 20.18
CA ARG A 4 8.40 4.45 19.51
C ARG A 4 8.57 4.74 18.02
N ASP A 5 9.60 5.52 17.68
CA ASP A 5 9.90 5.83 16.28
C ASP A 5 10.35 4.58 15.51
N LEU A 6 11.14 3.69 16.15
CA LEU A 6 11.51 2.40 15.58
C LEU A 6 10.32 1.44 15.39
N GLU A 7 9.36 1.43 16.31
CA GLU A 7 8.13 0.62 16.20
C GLU A 7 7.18 1.11 15.11
N ARG A 8 7.31 2.39 14.72
CA ARG A 8 6.48 2.99 13.68
C ARG A 8 6.95 2.63 12.27
N ILE A 9 8.26 2.49 12.07
CA ILE A 9 8.85 2.22 10.74
C ILE A 9 8.20 1.04 10.01
N PRO A 10 7.98 -0.15 10.62
CA PRO A 10 7.35 -1.27 9.91
C PRO A 10 5.92 -0.97 9.44
N ARG A 11 5.21 -0.11 10.14
CA ARG A 11 3.86 0.33 9.72
C ARG A 11 3.93 1.26 8.52
N ASP A 12 4.87 2.20 8.55
CA ASP A 12 5.08 3.13 7.45
C ASP A 12 5.57 2.37 6.18
N GLU A 13 6.44 1.36 6.32
CA GLU A 13 6.86 0.45 5.23
C GLU A 13 5.67 -0.35 4.67
N ALA A 14 4.80 -0.88 5.53
CA ALA A 14 3.60 -1.61 5.10
C ALA A 14 2.60 -0.70 4.38
N GLN A 15 2.43 0.54 4.84
CA GLN A 15 1.57 1.54 4.20
C GLN A 15 2.10 1.92 2.82
N ALA A 16 3.40 2.18 2.67
CA ALA A 16 4.03 2.47 1.39
C ALA A 16 3.84 1.33 0.39
N ASN A 17 4.08 0.08 0.80
CA ASN A 17 3.86 -1.09 -0.05
C ASN A 17 2.37 -1.30 -0.39
N GLY A 18 1.46 -0.96 0.53
CA GLY A 18 0.01 -1.04 0.31
C GLY A 18 -0.50 -0.12 -0.80
N ALA A 19 0.12 1.05 -0.99
CA ALA A 19 -0.23 1.96 -2.06
C ALA A 19 -0.04 1.35 -3.46
N LEU A 20 0.98 0.50 -3.65
CA LEU A 20 1.24 -0.17 -4.92
C LEU A 20 0.20 -1.23 -5.27
N ALA A 21 -0.48 -1.81 -4.30
CA ALA A 21 -1.47 -2.87 -4.54
C ALA A 21 -2.66 -2.37 -5.37
N ALA A 22 -3.09 -1.12 -5.14
CA ALA A 22 -4.18 -0.50 -5.89
C ALA A 22 -3.79 -0.26 -7.36
N ASP A 23 -2.60 0.28 -7.60
CA ASP A 23 -2.11 0.56 -8.95
C ASP A 23 -1.85 -0.73 -9.74
N ARG A 24 -1.31 -1.77 -9.09
CA ARG A 24 -1.18 -3.12 -9.70
C ARG A 24 -2.53 -3.70 -10.09
N ALA A 25 -3.51 -3.63 -9.19
CA ALA A 25 -4.86 -4.13 -9.49
C ALA A 25 -5.55 -3.32 -10.61
N ALA A 26 -5.25 -2.03 -10.74
CA ALA A 26 -5.75 -1.21 -11.84
C ALA A 26 -5.12 -1.62 -13.19
N LEU A 27 -3.81 -1.86 -13.21
CA LEU A 27 -3.09 -2.36 -14.39
C LEU A 27 -3.61 -3.74 -14.80
N ASP A 28 -3.73 -4.69 -13.87
CA ASP A 28 -4.25 -6.03 -14.14
C ASP A 28 -5.65 -5.99 -14.75
N LYS A 29 -6.54 -5.16 -14.21
CA LYS A 29 -7.89 -4.94 -14.77
C LYS A 29 -7.85 -4.37 -16.19
N ALA A 30 -6.95 -3.43 -16.47
CA ALA A 30 -6.82 -2.86 -17.80
C ALA A 30 -6.30 -3.89 -18.81
N ILE A 31 -5.33 -4.73 -18.42
CA ILE A 31 -4.80 -5.82 -19.23
C ILE A 31 -5.89 -6.87 -19.51
N ASP A 32 -6.64 -7.27 -18.49
CA ASP A 32 -7.72 -8.26 -18.64
C ASP A 32 -8.82 -7.73 -19.57
N ALA A 33 -9.20 -6.45 -19.47
CA ALA A 33 -10.17 -5.85 -20.36
C ALA A 33 -9.69 -5.83 -21.82
N LEU A 34 -8.42 -5.48 -22.05
CA LEU A 34 -7.81 -5.52 -23.38
C LEU A 34 -7.82 -6.95 -23.95
N ARG A 35 -7.39 -7.92 -23.13
CA ARG A 35 -7.38 -9.33 -23.54
C ARG A 35 -8.77 -9.86 -23.91
N GLN A 36 -9.80 -9.50 -23.15
CA GLN A 36 -11.17 -9.88 -23.44
C GLN A 36 -11.64 -9.26 -24.76
N CYS A 37 -11.31 -8.01 -25.03
CA CYS A 37 -11.60 -7.34 -26.28
C CYS A 37 -10.90 -8.02 -27.47
N GLU A 38 -9.60 -8.30 -27.36
CA GLU A 38 -8.83 -8.98 -28.41
C GLU A 38 -9.37 -10.40 -28.70
N VAL A 39 -9.81 -11.13 -27.67
CA VAL A 39 -10.48 -12.44 -27.86
C VAL A 39 -11.81 -12.28 -28.58
N ALA A 40 -12.58 -11.24 -28.26
CA ALA A 40 -13.84 -10.95 -28.95
C ALA A 40 -13.62 -10.60 -30.43
N THR A 41 -12.65 -9.74 -30.71
CA THR A 41 -12.24 -9.40 -32.09
C THR A 41 -11.85 -10.65 -32.86
N LYS A 42 -11.04 -11.50 -32.26
CA LYS A 42 -10.61 -12.76 -32.91
C LYS A 42 -11.76 -13.70 -33.25
N LYS A 43 -12.80 -13.75 -32.41
CA LYS A 43 -14.02 -14.52 -32.73
C LYS A 43 -14.74 -13.95 -33.94
N ILE A 44 -14.86 -12.62 -34.04
CA ILE A 44 -15.48 -11.95 -35.19
C ILE A 44 -14.70 -12.25 -36.47
N GLU A 45 -13.37 -12.16 -36.45
CA GLU A 45 -12.50 -12.52 -37.57
C GLU A 45 -12.73 -13.96 -38.04
N LEU A 46 -12.82 -14.91 -37.11
CA LEU A 46 -13.08 -16.32 -37.42
C LEU A 46 -14.47 -16.53 -38.01
N ASP A 47 -15.47 -15.79 -37.50
CA ASP A 47 -16.83 -15.84 -38.03
C ASP A 47 -16.89 -15.31 -39.48
N ILE A 48 -16.19 -14.19 -39.76
CA ILE A 48 -16.08 -13.66 -41.13
C ILE A 48 -15.38 -14.68 -42.04
N ALA A 49 -14.26 -15.24 -41.61
CA ALA A 49 -13.52 -16.20 -42.42
C ALA A 49 -14.41 -17.47 -42.75
N THR A 50 -15.19 -17.92 -41.75
CA THR A 50 -16.10 -19.04 -41.93
C THR A 50 -17.18 -18.73 -42.95
N ARG A 51 -17.79 -17.54 -42.89
CA ARG A 51 -18.81 -17.10 -43.85
C ARG A 51 -18.22 -16.92 -45.27
N ARG A 52 -17.03 -16.36 -45.39
CA ARG A 52 -16.32 -16.22 -46.67
C ARG A 52 -16.09 -17.61 -47.31
N ASN A 53 -15.64 -18.60 -46.53
CA ASN A 53 -15.47 -19.96 -47.01
C ASN A 53 -16.82 -20.60 -47.42
N THR A 54 -17.90 -20.30 -46.71
CA THR A 54 -19.25 -20.78 -47.08
C THR A 54 -19.69 -20.16 -48.38
N ILE A 55 -19.48 -18.86 -48.62
CA ILE A 55 -19.78 -18.19 -49.88
C ILE A 55 -19.00 -18.80 -51.03
N LEU A 56 -17.73 -19.10 -50.86
CA LEU A 56 -16.92 -19.78 -51.89
C LEU A 56 -17.53 -21.11 -52.28
N ARG A 57 -17.95 -21.92 -51.30
CA ARG A 57 -18.60 -23.21 -51.54
C ARG A 57 -19.95 -23.05 -52.25
N LEU A 58 -20.76 -22.08 -51.79
CA LEU A 58 -22.06 -21.82 -52.45
C LEU A 58 -21.90 -21.36 -53.91
N LYS A 59 -20.94 -20.51 -54.18
CA LYS A 59 -20.61 -20.03 -55.55
C LYS A 59 -20.13 -21.20 -56.42
N GLN A 60 -19.34 -22.13 -55.88
CA GLN A 60 -18.95 -23.33 -56.61
C GLN A 60 -20.15 -24.24 -56.90
N GLN A 61 -21.02 -24.51 -55.92
CA GLN A 61 -22.25 -25.31 -56.14
C GLN A 61 -23.18 -24.62 -57.16
N GLN A 62 -23.28 -23.29 -57.12
CA GLN A 62 -24.06 -22.52 -58.07
C GLN A 62 -23.53 -22.68 -59.51
N PHE A 63 -22.22 -22.78 -59.67
CA PHE A 63 -21.59 -23.01 -60.98
C PHE A 63 -21.84 -24.44 -61.51
N GLU A 64 -21.96 -25.43 -60.61
CA GLU A 64 -22.16 -26.86 -60.96
C GLU A 64 -23.62 -27.20 -61.23
N THR A 65 -24.59 -26.44 -60.72
CA THR A 65 -26.02 -26.74 -60.86
C THR A 65 -26.53 -26.39 -62.25
N ARG A 66 -27.49 -27.20 -62.76
CA ARG A 66 -28.16 -27.00 -64.05
C ARG A 66 -29.62 -26.53 -63.88
N LYS A 67 -30.13 -26.48 -62.67
CA LYS A 67 -31.51 -26.10 -62.37
C LYS A 67 -31.57 -24.62 -61.95
N ASN A 68 -32.42 -23.84 -62.65
CA ASN A 68 -32.54 -22.43 -62.46
C ASN A 68 -32.99 -22.05 -61.02
N ASP A 69 -33.90 -22.82 -60.44
CA ASP A 69 -34.38 -22.54 -59.09
C ASP A 69 -33.30 -22.77 -58.04
N GLU A 70 -32.46 -23.81 -58.16
CA GLU A 70 -31.32 -24.08 -57.32
C GLU A 70 -30.23 -22.96 -57.48
N TYR A 71 -29.97 -22.57 -58.70
CA TYR A 71 -29.04 -21.48 -59.01
C TYR A 71 -29.44 -20.19 -58.29
N THR A 72 -30.74 -19.82 -58.39
CA THR A 72 -31.28 -18.63 -57.73
C THR A 72 -31.25 -18.73 -56.20
N ALA A 73 -31.60 -19.88 -55.67
CA ALA A 73 -31.57 -20.13 -54.22
C ALA A 73 -30.15 -20.01 -53.64
N LEU A 74 -29.14 -20.63 -54.27
CA LEU A 74 -27.74 -20.58 -53.85
C LEU A 74 -27.18 -19.13 -53.98
N GLY A 75 -27.56 -18.38 -55.02
CA GLY A 75 -27.20 -16.98 -55.16
C GLY A 75 -27.78 -16.10 -54.06
N ASN A 76 -29.05 -16.28 -53.72
CA ASN A 76 -29.70 -15.55 -52.64
C ASN A 76 -29.08 -15.87 -51.25
N GLU A 77 -28.70 -17.14 -51.04
CA GLU A 77 -28.01 -17.54 -49.84
C GLU A 77 -26.60 -16.91 -49.74
N ALA A 78 -25.84 -16.88 -50.80
CA ALA A 78 -24.55 -16.20 -50.88
C ALA A 78 -24.67 -14.70 -50.54
N LEU A 79 -25.66 -14.01 -51.14
CA LEU A 79 -25.95 -12.59 -50.85
C LEU A 79 -26.33 -12.34 -49.38
N ARG A 80 -27.03 -13.27 -48.76
CA ARG A 80 -27.33 -13.19 -47.31
C ARG A 80 -26.06 -13.21 -46.49
N TYR A 81 -25.15 -14.16 -46.74
CA TYR A 81 -23.87 -14.21 -46.05
C TYR A 81 -22.98 -13.00 -46.33
N GLU A 82 -23.00 -12.44 -47.52
CA GLU A 82 -22.30 -11.20 -47.83
C GLU A 82 -22.79 -10.02 -46.92
N LYS A 83 -24.10 -9.87 -46.77
CA LYS A 83 -24.66 -8.85 -45.83
C LYS A 83 -24.34 -9.13 -44.36
N GLU A 84 -24.28 -10.42 -43.96
CA GLU A 84 -23.86 -10.79 -42.62
C GLU A 84 -22.37 -10.42 -42.37
N ILE A 85 -21.51 -10.57 -43.38
CA ILE A 85 -20.11 -10.19 -43.33
C ILE A 85 -19.99 -8.66 -43.18
N ASP A 86 -20.69 -7.85 -43.95
CA ASP A 86 -20.68 -6.39 -43.83
C ASP A 86 -21.00 -5.92 -42.39
N GLY A 87 -22.00 -6.60 -41.75
CA GLY A 87 -22.36 -6.30 -40.38
C GLY A 87 -21.31 -6.78 -39.34
N LEU A 88 -20.58 -7.86 -39.64
CA LEU A 88 -19.48 -8.33 -38.82
C LEU A 88 -18.22 -7.48 -38.94
N GLU A 89 -17.89 -7.05 -40.16
CA GLU A 89 -16.76 -6.14 -40.41
C GLU A 89 -16.95 -4.80 -39.70
N THR A 90 -18.19 -4.29 -39.66
CA THR A 90 -18.51 -3.08 -38.86
C THR A 90 -18.22 -3.32 -37.38
N LYS A 91 -18.65 -4.47 -36.81
CA LYS A 91 -18.37 -4.83 -35.40
C LYS A 91 -16.89 -5.09 -35.14
N GLU A 92 -16.17 -5.62 -36.11
CA GLU A 92 -14.71 -5.79 -36.02
C GLU A 92 -14.02 -4.44 -35.89
N LEU A 93 -14.38 -3.46 -36.71
CA LEU A 93 -13.84 -2.08 -36.64
C LEU A 93 -14.14 -1.44 -35.27
N GLU A 94 -15.40 -1.53 -34.80
CA GLU A 94 -15.77 -1.00 -33.48
C GLU A 94 -14.95 -1.67 -32.35
N SER A 95 -14.74 -2.99 -32.44
CA SER A 95 -13.94 -3.74 -31.48
C SER A 95 -12.45 -3.37 -31.53
N MET A 96 -11.92 -3.09 -32.73
CA MET A 96 -10.55 -2.61 -32.91
C MET A 96 -10.35 -1.22 -32.31
N GLU A 97 -11.27 -0.30 -32.53
CA GLU A 97 -11.24 1.05 -31.91
C GLU A 97 -11.29 0.96 -30.38
N LEU A 98 -12.14 0.06 -29.86
CA LEU A 98 -12.19 -0.19 -28.42
C LEU A 98 -10.86 -0.76 -27.90
N ALA A 99 -10.25 -1.69 -28.62
CA ALA A 99 -8.95 -2.28 -28.25
C ALA A 99 -7.86 -1.21 -28.21
N ASP A 100 -7.84 -0.28 -29.17
CA ASP A 100 -6.87 0.82 -29.18
C ASP A 100 -7.06 1.76 -27.98
N GLY A 101 -8.30 2.07 -27.60
CA GLY A 101 -8.61 2.81 -26.39
C GLY A 101 -8.18 2.08 -25.12
N LEU A 102 -8.33 0.75 -25.07
CA LEU A 102 -7.89 -0.07 -23.96
C LEU A 102 -6.36 -0.18 -23.88
N ARG A 103 -5.64 -0.23 -25.00
CA ARG A 103 -4.16 -0.17 -25.04
C ARG A 103 -3.63 1.12 -24.45
N LEU A 104 -4.28 2.25 -24.71
CA LEU A 104 -3.92 3.53 -24.08
C LEU A 104 -4.11 3.47 -22.57
N LYS A 105 -5.23 2.91 -22.09
CA LYS A 105 -5.47 2.74 -20.64
C LYS A 105 -4.44 1.83 -19.96
N VAL A 106 -4.04 0.74 -20.61
CA VAL A 106 -2.96 -0.13 -20.11
C VAL A 106 -1.66 0.66 -19.98
N LYS A 107 -1.29 1.43 -21.02
CA LYS A 107 -0.08 2.26 -21.00
C LYS A 107 -0.12 3.34 -19.92
N GLU A 108 -1.27 3.96 -19.70
CA GLU A 108 -1.46 4.96 -18.63
C GLU A 108 -1.34 4.32 -17.24
N ALA A 109 -1.98 3.16 -17.03
CA ALA A 109 -1.90 2.42 -15.77
C ALA A 109 -0.49 1.92 -15.47
N ASP A 110 0.24 1.44 -16.48
CA ASP A 110 1.65 1.01 -16.36
C ASP A 110 2.55 2.20 -16.00
N ALA A 111 2.39 3.33 -16.67
CA ALA A 111 3.13 4.55 -16.35
C ALA A 111 2.82 5.06 -14.92
N GLN A 112 1.56 4.95 -14.48
CA GLN A 112 1.17 5.31 -13.12
C GLN A 112 1.83 4.38 -12.10
N LEU A 113 1.78 3.06 -12.32
CA LEU A 113 2.44 2.09 -11.46
C LEU A 113 3.96 2.33 -11.36
N ALA A 114 4.61 2.64 -12.49
CA ALA A 114 6.04 2.96 -12.52
C ALA A 114 6.37 4.21 -11.68
N ARG A 115 5.54 5.26 -11.74
CA ARG A 115 5.70 6.46 -10.91
C ARG A 115 5.52 6.15 -9.42
N SER A 116 4.45 5.44 -9.07
CA SER A 116 4.18 5.04 -7.69
C SER A 116 5.29 4.14 -7.14
N GLN A 117 5.83 3.23 -7.96
CA GLN A 117 6.95 2.37 -7.58
C GLN A 117 8.21 3.18 -7.28
N SER A 118 8.51 4.21 -8.08
CA SER A 118 9.65 5.11 -7.82
C SER A 118 9.50 5.83 -6.49
N LEU A 119 8.33 6.43 -6.23
CA LEU A 119 8.04 7.13 -4.97
C LEU A 119 8.15 6.21 -3.76
N VAL A 120 7.58 5.00 -3.86
CA VAL A 120 7.66 4.01 -2.77
C VAL A 120 9.11 3.57 -2.52
N ASN A 121 9.90 3.38 -3.58
CA ASN A 121 11.32 3.05 -3.42
C ASN A 121 12.10 4.15 -2.70
N ASP A 122 11.82 5.41 -3.02
CA ASP A 122 12.44 6.57 -2.37
C ASP A 122 12.02 6.65 -0.88
N ASP A 123 10.75 6.44 -0.58
CA ASP A 123 10.22 6.38 0.79
C ASP A 123 10.85 5.25 1.60
N LEU A 124 10.96 4.05 1.02
CA LEU A 124 11.59 2.91 1.67
C LEU A 124 13.08 3.15 1.93
N ALA A 125 13.79 3.80 1.01
CA ALA A 125 15.18 4.19 1.19
C ALA A 125 15.34 5.20 2.32
N ALA A 126 14.46 6.21 2.40
CA ALA A 126 14.42 7.19 3.48
C ALA A 126 14.12 6.53 4.84
N LEU A 127 13.13 5.62 4.90
CA LEU A 127 12.80 4.85 6.10
C LEU A 127 13.97 3.96 6.55
N SER A 128 14.66 3.31 5.62
CA SER A 128 15.85 2.51 5.89
C SER A 128 16.98 3.36 6.51
N THR A 129 17.23 4.54 5.95
CA THR A 129 18.22 5.49 6.48
C THR A 129 17.85 5.97 7.87
N LYS A 130 16.59 6.37 8.06
CA LYS A 130 16.04 6.78 9.37
C LYS A 130 16.17 5.66 10.40
N ARG A 131 15.87 4.42 10.02
CA ARG A 131 16.03 3.25 10.89
C ARG A 131 17.47 3.07 11.35
N LYS A 132 18.44 3.20 10.44
CA LYS A 132 19.88 3.11 10.78
C LYS A 132 20.27 4.20 11.78
N GLN A 133 19.85 5.44 11.55
CA GLN A 133 20.12 6.56 12.46
C GLN A 133 19.50 6.35 13.85
N LEU A 134 18.25 5.88 13.90
CA LEU A 134 17.57 5.59 15.17
C LEU A 134 18.21 4.43 15.92
N LEU A 135 18.70 3.41 15.22
CA LEU A 135 19.43 2.30 15.83
C LEU A 135 20.74 2.76 16.42
N ALA A 136 21.53 3.54 15.68
CA ALA A 136 22.76 4.13 16.18
C ALA A 136 22.51 5.03 17.40
N ARG A 137 21.49 5.91 17.33
CA ARG A 137 21.14 6.77 18.47
C ARG A 137 20.67 5.98 19.68
N ARG A 138 19.95 4.87 19.47
CA ARG A 138 19.56 3.96 20.56
C ARG A 138 20.79 3.33 21.23
N GLU A 139 21.77 2.93 20.46
CA GLU A 139 23.01 2.32 20.98
C GLU A 139 23.83 3.34 21.78
N GLU A 140 23.99 4.57 21.27
CA GLU A 140 24.62 5.68 22.01
C GLU A 140 23.93 5.93 23.36
N LEU A 141 22.58 6.09 23.34
CA LEU A 141 21.80 6.31 24.56
C LEU A 141 21.87 5.14 25.54
N GLN A 142 21.99 3.91 25.04
CA GLN A 142 22.20 2.75 25.89
C GLN A 142 23.58 2.76 26.53
N GLY A 143 24.62 3.17 25.80
CA GLY A 143 25.96 3.37 26.32
C GLY A 143 26.00 4.47 27.39
N GLU A 144 25.42 5.64 27.12
CA GLU A 144 25.28 6.74 28.08
C GLU A 144 24.53 6.28 29.34
N ARG A 145 23.43 5.55 29.17
CA ARG A 145 22.68 4.97 30.29
C ARG A 145 23.53 4.01 31.11
N ALA A 146 24.28 3.11 30.46
CA ALA A 146 25.13 2.15 31.15
C ALA A 146 26.20 2.86 32.00
N ALA A 147 26.84 3.93 31.49
CA ALA A 147 27.78 4.74 32.22
C ALA A 147 27.14 5.43 33.45
N LEU A 148 25.94 5.99 33.30
CA LEU A 148 25.21 6.63 34.40
C LEU A 148 24.74 5.61 35.45
N VAL A 149 24.30 4.42 35.04
CA VAL A 149 23.88 3.34 35.95
C VAL A 149 25.04 2.91 36.83
N ALA A 150 26.28 2.92 36.34
CA ALA A 150 27.46 2.52 37.12
C ALA A 150 27.75 3.41 38.34
N VAL A 151 27.22 4.65 38.35
CA VAL A 151 27.40 5.62 39.44
C VAL A 151 26.15 5.80 40.33
N VAL A 152 25.04 5.14 39.98
CA VAL A 152 23.79 5.17 40.77
C VAL A 152 23.76 4.02 41.75
N ASP A 153 23.21 4.29 42.93
CA ASP A 153 23.02 3.27 43.96
C ASP A 153 22.20 2.08 43.44
N LEU A 154 22.70 0.88 43.63
CA LEU A 154 22.09 -0.37 43.17
C LEU A 154 20.69 -0.62 43.76
N GLU A 155 20.39 -0.06 44.93
CA GLU A 155 19.06 -0.21 45.57
C GLU A 155 17.99 0.65 44.84
N VAL A 156 18.37 1.71 44.17
CA VAL A 156 17.47 2.66 43.48
C VAL A 156 17.05 2.16 42.10
N LEU A 157 17.92 1.41 41.44
CA LEU A 157 17.73 0.98 40.04
C LEU A 157 16.46 0.13 39.83
N PRO A 158 16.12 -0.86 40.71
CA PRO A 158 14.89 -1.65 40.56
C PRO A 158 13.62 -0.79 40.62
N LEU A 159 13.62 0.20 41.49
CA LEU A 159 12.51 1.15 41.63
C LEU A 159 12.38 2.01 40.38
N TYR A 160 13.48 2.57 39.92
CA TYR A 160 13.53 3.37 38.70
C TYR A 160 13.04 2.57 37.47
N ASP A 161 13.54 1.37 37.24
CA ASP A 161 13.16 0.51 36.10
C ASP A 161 11.69 0.08 36.18
N ARG A 162 11.16 -0.17 37.35
CA ARG A 162 9.72 -0.43 37.57
C ARG A 162 8.90 0.80 37.18
N LEU A 163 9.28 1.99 37.60
CA LEU A 163 8.59 3.24 37.27
C LEU A 163 8.67 3.55 35.79
N MET A 164 9.82 3.36 35.17
CA MET A 164 9.99 3.53 33.73
C MET A 164 9.00 2.65 32.92
N LYS A 165 8.80 1.40 33.34
CA LYS A 165 7.84 0.47 32.69
C LYS A 165 6.38 0.85 32.95
N THR A 166 6.04 1.23 34.18
CA THR A 166 4.64 1.43 34.62
C THR A 166 4.11 2.85 34.40
N LYS A 167 5.01 3.84 34.21
CA LYS A 167 4.66 5.27 34.10
C LYS A 167 5.04 5.89 32.76
N ASN A 168 4.89 5.11 31.68
CA ASN A 168 5.11 5.54 30.29
C ASN A 168 6.50 6.16 30.04
N GLY A 169 7.55 5.59 30.63
CA GLY A 169 8.92 6.07 30.44
C GLY A 169 9.29 7.34 31.22
N THR A 170 8.53 7.67 32.26
CA THR A 170 8.81 8.85 33.10
C THR A 170 8.85 8.42 34.58
N ALA A 171 10.05 8.12 35.09
CA ALA A 171 10.24 7.68 36.48
C ALA A 171 10.54 8.84 37.43
N VAL A 172 11.25 9.88 36.99
CA VAL A 172 11.68 11.05 37.77
C VAL A 172 10.96 12.28 37.26
N VAL A 173 10.43 13.09 38.17
CA VAL A 173 9.63 14.27 37.84
C VAL A 173 9.94 15.43 38.80
N HIS A 174 9.81 16.65 38.30
CA HIS A 174 10.04 17.86 39.09
C HIS A 174 8.89 18.11 40.08
N ALA A 175 9.25 18.56 41.30
CA ALA A 175 8.31 19.01 42.32
C ALA A 175 8.22 20.54 42.30
N GLY A 176 7.56 21.13 41.32
CA GLY A 176 7.45 22.56 41.12
C GLY A 176 6.17 23.18 41.69
N GLY A 177 6.27 24.27 42.43
CA GLY A 177 5.10 24.99 42.97
C GLY A 177 4.22 24.15 43.91
N GLY A 178 4.80 23.16 44.57
CA GLY A 178 4.06 22.25 45.44
C GLY A 178 3.21 21.18 44.73
N LEU A 179 3.44 21.00 43.41
CA LEU A 179 2.76 20.02 42.56
C LEU A 179 3.75 19.01 42.00
N CYS A 180 3.31 17.78 41.86
CA CYS A 180 4.03 16.75 41.11
C CYS A 180 3.84 16.97 39.60
N SER A 181 4.90 17.27 38.81
CA SER A 181 4.79 17.51 37.38
C SER A 181 4.38 16.25 36.56
N GLY A 182 4.40 15.06 37.20
CA GLY A 182 4.02 13.80 36.53
C GLY A 182 2.55 13.40 36.66
N CYS A 183 1.86 13.79 37.75
CA CYS A 183 0.44 13.52 37.96
C CYS A 183 -0.39 14.77 38.27
N HIS A 184 0.28 15.92 38.37
CA HIS A 184 -0.30 17.24 38.63
C HIS A 184 -1.06 17.37 39.97
N MET A 185 -0.86 16.41 40.87
CA MET A 185 -1.47 16.45 42.19
C MET A 185 -0.60 17.27 43.15
N LYS A 186 -1.26 17.92 44.13
CA LYS A 186 -0.60 18.71 45.18
C LYS A 186 0.16 17.76 46.12
N LEU A 187 1.41 18.13 46.39
CA LEU A 187 2.27 17.40 47.32
C LEU A 187 1.97 17.82 48.75
N VAL A 188 2.12 16.91 49.70
CA VAL A 188 2.02 17.20 51.13
C VAL A 188 3.21 18.09 51.53
N PRO A 189 3.03 19.11 52.37
CA PRO A 189 4.11 19.99 52.77
C PRO A 189 5.36 19.28 53.32
N THR A 190 5.19 18.20 54.05
CA THR A 190 6.29 17.38 54.56
C THR A 190 7.10 16.72 53.46
N THR A 191 6.45 16.23 52.38
CA THR A 191 7.10 15.69 51.21
C THR A 191 7.86 16.77 50.44
N LEU A 192 7.28 17.95 50.31
CA LEU A 192 7.94 19.07 49.63
C LEU A 192 9.23 19.52 50.38
N VAL A 193 9.20 19.55 51.72
CA VAL A 193 10.38 19.86 52.55
C VAL A 193 11.48 18.80 52.35
N LYS A 194 11.11 17.50 52.33
CA LYS A 194 12.06 16.41 52.07
C LYS A 194 12.69 16.50 50.67
N VAL A 195 11.90 16.83 49.64
CA VAL A 195 12.40 16.99 48.26
C VAL A 195 13.38 18.16 48.20
N LEU A 196 13.05 19.30 48.83
CA LEU A 196 13.91 20.45 48.88
C LEU A 196 15.21 20.22 49.66
N ALA A 197 15.15 19.42 50.71
CA ALA A 197 16.33 19.05 51.51
C ALA A 197 17.30 18.14 50.75
N ALA A 198 16.83 17.42 49.72
CA ALA A 198 17.61 16.51 48.85
C ALA A 198 18.51 15.49 49.61
N LEU A 199 18.15 15.14 50.85
CA LEU A 199 18.90 14.20 51.70
C LEU A 199 18.53 12.73 51.46
N GLU A 200 17.35 12.50 50.97
CA GLU A 200 16.80 11.16 50.71
C GLU A 200 15.99 11.11 49.40
N LEU A 201 15.81 9.92 48.83
CA LEU A 201 14.94 9.74 47.68
C LEU A 201 13.48 9.85 48.11
N VAL A 202 12.76 10.78 47.50
CA VAL A 202 11.36 11.05 47.82
C VAL A 202 10.46 10.61 46.65
N GLN A 203 9.38 9.91 46.97
CA GLN A 203 8.36 9.49 46.01
C GLN A 203 7.09 10.34 46.17
N CYS A 204 6.39 10.58 45.07
CA CYS A 204 5.08 11.19 45.09
C CYS A 204 4.05 10.21 45.70
N GLU A 205 3.27 10.66 46.70
CA GLU A 205 2.27 9.85 47.42
C GLU A 205 1.16 9.36 46.45
N ASN A 206 0.86 10.11 45.42
CA ASN A 206 -0.23 9.78 44.50
C ASN A 206 0.19 8.86 43.33
N CYS A 207 1.36 9.09 42.71
CA CYS A 207 1.74 8.35 41.50
C CYS A 207 2.98 7.49 41.67
N GLY A 208 3.71 7.62 42.82
CA GLY A 208 4.91 6.86 43.14
C GLY A 208 6.17 7.24 42.38
N ARG A 209 6.14 8.26 41.51
CA ARG A 209 7.33 8.72 40.80
C ARG A 209 8.32 9.37 41.73
N LEU A 210 9.59 9.26 41.40
CA LEU A 210 10.66 9.95 42.10
C LEU A 210 10.57 11.46 41.89
N LEU A 211 10.71 12.24 42.96
CA LEU A 211 10.61 13.67 42.95
C LEU A 211 12.00 14.28 43.08
N TYR A 212 12.24 15.41 42.33
CA TYR A 212 13.38 16.25 42.56
C TYR A 212 12.94 17.73 42.56
N ALA A 213 13.69 18.58 43.18
CA ALA A 213 13.57 20.04 43.11
C ALA A 213 14.90 20.63 42.60
N GLU A 214 14.82 21.74 41.90
CA GLU A 214 15.96 22.58 41.53
C GLU A 214 16.21 23.60 42.62
#